data_4269f5e0b498ed2674700b55cebef0e4
#
_entry.id   4269f5e0b498ed2674700b55cebef0e4
#
_cell.length_a   1.000
_cell.length_b   1.000
_cell.length_c   1.000
_cell.angle_alpha   90.00
_cell.angle_beta   90.00
_cell.angle_gamma   90.00
#
_symmetry.space_group_name_H-M   'P 1'
#
loop_
_entity.id
_entity.type
_entity.pdbx_description
1 polymer ?
#
loop_
_entity_poly.entity_id
_entity_poly.type
_entity_poly.pdbx_seq_one_letter_code
_entity_poly.pdbx_strand_id
1 'polypeptide(L)'
;MARKNKVVSKTRRSNNEGCITQRKDGRWAGIATIGYDENGKQMRKTVYGKTRMEVVKKLTELTNRISNDNLEYIENNTFGNMMKEWLLIFKKQVVSGRTFEHQFRNFKLHIEPQIGKMKIDEVNTIVIQKLLNELLEQEYSLDTTRKIKFLISQFFEYAIENNLATDNPARKAKVKSSERKIYDNENRYKAIPIEVREKFIEDLNKHDLLKPFCLTMLFGGLRVGEVLALRWENVDFKNKTLNVEFGVTQVPKFDEEGNVTERITVVSDTKTACSVREVPLPDILIKALEDYKKRQWIIGKENNIDLLAPEIFIFANNDGSVRSYSGMKSILERFLKAHGLDKYGIHFHGLRHTYSNMLFENNENPKVIQALLGHKSVKTTITTYNSIDKSYFKRATDLFNKEFVVDDKQQNPNSKEQDFI
;
A
#
# COMPACT_ATOMS: atom_id res chain seq x y z
N MET A 1 36.66 3.26 -59.57
CA MET A 1 36.39 1.93 -58.94
C MET A 1 35.88 2.17 -57.53
N ALA A 2 34.57 2.05 -57.31
CA ALA A 2 33.96 2.28 -56.01
C ALA A 2 33.78 0.94 -55.28
N ARG A 3 34.39 0.79 -54.10
CA ARG A 3 34.23 -0.37 -53.22
C ARG A 3 32.88 -0.30 -52.52
N LYS A 4 31.96 -1.23 -52.84
CA LYS A 4 30.68 -1.42 -52.13
C LYS A 4 30.98 -2.04 -50.75
N ASN A 5 30.76 -1.27 -49.66
CA ASN A 5 30.69 -1.79 -48.32
C ASN A 5 29.41 -2.60 -48.16
N LYS A 6 29.50 -3.92 -48.02
CA LYS A 6 28.39 -4.77 -47.59
C LYS A 6 28.14 -4.51 -46.09
N VAL A 7 27.04 -3.87 -45.80
CA VAL A 7 26.47 -3.80 -44.43
C VAL A 7 25.91 -5.19 -44.11
N VAL A 8 26.64 -5.94 -43.26
CA VAL A 8 26.12 -7.18 -42.69
C VAL A 8 25.16 -6.82 -41.57
N SER A 9 23.89 -7.06 -41.80
CA SER A 9 22.86 -6.90 -40.75
C SER A 9 23.16 -7.86 -39.60
N LYS A 10 23.49 -7.32 -38.45
CA LYS A 10 23.57 -8.08 -37.20
C LYS A 10 22.15 -8.45 -36.76
N THR A 11 21.67 -9.63 -37.13
CA THR A 11 20.49 -10.22 -36.52
C THR A 11 20.71 -10.34 -35.01
N ARG A 12 19.84 -9.75 -34.22
CA ARG A 12 19.79 -9.96 -32.76
C ARG A 12 19.51 -11.44 -32.50
N ARG A 13 20.43 -12.10 -31.79
CA ARG A 13 20.27 -13.48 -31.32
C ARG A 13 19.17 -13.55 -30.29
N SER A 14 18.46 -14.69 -30.19
CA SER A 14 17.43 -14.92 -29.16
C SER A 14 18.08 -14.97 -27.77
N ASN A 15 17.30 -14.58 -26.75
CA ASN A 15 17.69 -14.75 -25.35
C ASN A 15 17.92 -16.24 -25.08
N ASN A 16 19.09 -16.61 -24.55
CA ASN A 16 19.61 -17.93 -24.20
C ASN A 16 20.59 -18.61 -25.15
N GLU A 17 20.93 -18.06 -26.32
CA GLU A 17 21.94 -18.66 -27.19
C GLU A 17 23.39 -18.55 -26.68
N GLY A 18 23.64 -17.89 -25.53
CA GLY A 18 24.96 -17.66 -24.97
C GLY A 18 25.83 -16.75 -25.83
N CYS A 19 26.88 -16.20 -25.27
CA CYS A 19 27.86 -15.38 -25.99
C CYS A 19 29.16 -16.17 -26.19
N ILE A 20 29.63 -16.31 -27.45
CA ILE A 20 30.88 -16.98 -27.77
C ILE A 20 31.85 -15.93 -28.28
N THR A 21 33.01 -15.83 -27.62
CA THR A 21 34.07 -14.87 -27.95
C THR A 21 35.42 -15.55 -27.98
N GLN A 22 36.32 -15.06 -28.84
CA GLN A 22 37.72 -15.48 -28.81
C GLN A 22 38.53 -14.57 -27.89
N ARG A 23 39.26 -15.15 -26.97
CA ARG A 23 40.10 -14.43 -26.02
C ARG A 23 41.44 -14.02 -26.67
N LYS A 24 42.12 -13.08 -26.07
CA LYS A 24 43.44 -12.62 -26.51
C LYS A 24 44.49 -13.70 -26.47
N ASP A 25 44.31 -14.74 -25.67
CA ASP A 25 45.15 -15.93 -25.56
C ASP A 25 44.89 -17.00 -26.65
N GLY A 26 44.03 -16.67 -27.63
CA GLY A 26 43.68 -17.56 -28.75
C GLY A 26 42.57 -18.59 -28.41
N ARG A 27 42.25 -18.83 -27.16
CA ARG A 27 41.17 -19.76 -26.74
C ARG A 27 39.79 -19.15 -26.97
N TRP A 28 38.82 -20.01 -27.21
CA TRP A 28 37.40 -19.63 -27.30
C TRP A 28 36.72 -19.77 -25.92
N ALA A 29 35.88 -18.84 -25.62
CA ALA A 29 35.07 -18.84 -24.39
C ALA A 29 33.58 -18.68 -24.76
N GLY A 30 32.74 -19.52 -24.17
CA GLY A 30 31.29 -19.43 -24.27
C GLY A 30 30.70 -19.17 -22.90
N ILE A 31 29.76 -18.24 -22.81
CA ILE A 31 29.09 -17.84 -21.54
C ILE A 31 27.62 -18.14 -21.66
N ALA A 32 27.11 -18.95 -20.74
CA ALA A 32 25.65 -19.17 -20.56
C ALA A 32 25.18 -18.59 -19.19
N THR A 33 23.98 -18.04 -19.15
CA THR A 33 23.33 -17.73 -17.92
C THR A 33 22.71 -19.01 -17.35
N ILE A 34 23.04 -19.33 -16.10
CA ILE A 34 22.57 -20.54 -15.40
C ILE A 34 21.49 -20.27 -14.35
N GLY A 35 21.09 -19.00 -14.19
CA GLY A 35 20.09 -18.55 -13.22
C GLY A 35 20.39 -17.13 -12.74
N TYR A 36 19.70 -16.75 -11.65
CA TYR A 36 19.92 -15.48 -10.96
C TYR A 36 20.18 -15.75 -9.47
N ASP A 37 21.04 -14.95 -8.84
CA ASP A 37 21.30 -15.02 -7.41
C ASP A 37 20.18 -14.33 -6.60
N GLU A 38 20.28 -14.42 -5.26
CA GLU A 38 19.33 -13.84 -4.31
C GLU A 38 19.14 -12.32 -4.48
N ASN A 39 20.08 -11.64 -5.13
CA ASN A 39 20.06 -10.20 -5.41
C ASN A 39 19.56 -9.88 -6.83
N GLY A 40 19.06 -10.86 -7.57
CA GLY A 40 18.62 -10.69 -8.96
C GLY A 40 19.77 -10.54 -9.98
N LYS A 41 21.01 -10.81 -9.59
CA LYS A 41 22.18 -10.75 -10.48
C LYS A 41 22.33 -12.06 -11.23
N GLN A 42 22.54 -11.96 -12.54
CA GLN A 42 22.73 -13.12 -13.40
C GLN A 42 23.93 -13.97 -12.97
N MET A 43 23.67 -15.22 -12.62
CA MET A 43 24.69 -16.24 -12.47
C MET A 43 25.08 -16.77 -13.84
N ARG A 44 26.38 -16.69 -14.17
CA ARG A 44 26.89 -17.07 -15.48
C ARG A 44 27.96 -18.16 -15.33
N LYS A 45 27.89 -19.16 -16.19
CA LYS A 45 28.94 -20.18 -16.31
C LYS A 45 29.69 -20.03 -17.64
N THR A 46 31.02 -20.07 -17.57
CA THR A 46 31.87 -19.93 -18.73
C THR A 46 32.48 -21.28 -19.08
N VAL A 47 32.38 -21.68 -20.33
CA VAL A 47 33.04 -22.86 -20.89
C VAL A 47 34.16 -22.44 -21.83
N TYR A 48 35.25 -23.20 -21.86
CA TYR A 48 36.41 -22.90 -22.67
C TYR A 48 36.73 -24.05 -23.64
N GLY A 49 37.28 -23.72 -24.81
CA GLY A 49 37.73 -24.67 -25.80
C GLY A 49 38.83 -24.12 -26.69
N LYS A 50 39.57 -25.05 -27.37
CA LYS A 50 40.59 -24.67 -28.33
C LYS A 50 40.00 -24.17 -29.65
N THR A 51 38.82 -24.65 -30.00
CA THR A 51 38.08 -24.26 -31.19
C THR A 51 36.72 -23.69 -30.88
N ARG A 52 36.17 -22.87 -31.78
CA ARG A 52 34.80 -22.34 -31.66
C ARG A 52 33.77 -23.47 -31.59
N MET A 53 33.96 -24.54 -32.36
CA MET A 53 33.03 -25.68 -32.44
C MET A 53 33.01 -26.49 -31.15
N GLU A 54 34.15 -26.66 -30.49
CA GLU A 54 34.25 -27.28 -29.17
C GLU A 54 33.48 -26.50 -28.10
N VAL A 55 33.60 -25.16 -28.13
CA VAL A 55 32.84 -24.30 -27.18
C VAL A 55 31.36 -24.31 -27.48
N VAL A 56 30.95 -24.33 -28.75
CA VAL A 56 29.53 -24.49 -29.13
C VAL A 56 29.00 -25.79 -28.55
N LYS A 57 29.69 -26.92 -28.74
CA LYS A 57 29.26 -28.22 -28.24
C LYS A 57 29.12 -28.22 -26.71
N LYS A 58 30.13 -27.73 -26.00
CA LYS A 58 30.12 -27.64 -24.52
C LYS A 58 29.00 -26.69 -24.02
N LEU A 59 28.73 -25.60 -24.73
CA LEU A 59 27.69 -24.67 -24.38
C LEU A 59 26.33 -25.29 -24.57
N THR A 60 26.09 -26.00 -25.69
CA THR A 60 24.86 -26.75 -25.97
C THR A 60 24.62 -27.85 -24.93
N GLU A 61 25.66 -28.63 -24.58
CA GLU A 61 25.57 -29.65 -23.52
C GLU A 61 25.23 -29.02 -22.17
N LEU A 62 25.81 -27.87 -21.80
CA LEU A 62 25.49 -27.16 -20.56
C LEU A 62 24.03 -26.65 -20.57
N THR A 63 23.60 -26.06 -21.68
CA THR A 63 22.23 -25.56 -21.85
C THR A 63 21.22 -26.71 -21.82
N ASN A 64 21.50 -27.84 -22.47
CA ASN A 64 20.66 -29.01 -22.45
C ASN A 64 20.55 -29.63 -21.07
N ARG A 65 21.66 -29.68 -20.28
CA ARG A 65 21.59 -30.15 -18.88
C ARG A 65 20.68 -29.27 -18.04
N ILE A 66 20.86 -27.95 -18.11
CA ILE A 66 19.99 -26.99 -17.37
C ILE A 66 18.53 -27.17 -17.80
N SER A 67 18.26 -27.36 -19.10
CA SER A 67 16.92 -27.60 -19.60
C SER A 67 16.35 -28.95 -19.12
N ASN A 68 17.16 -30.00 -19.05
CA ASN A 68 16.74 -31.30 -18.56
C ASN A 68 16.48 -31.29 -17.04
N ASP A 69 17.34 -30.65 -16.26
CA ASP A 69 17.15 -30.49 -14.82
C ASP A 69 15.84 -29.71 -14.52
N ASN A 70 15.58 -28.66 -15.31
CA ASN A 70 14.33 -27.89 -15.21
C ASN A 70 13.10 -28.70 -15.69
N LEU A 71 13.25 -29.54 -16.72
CA LEU A 71 12.15 -30.41 -17.19
C LEU A 71 11.79 -31.46 -16.15
N GLU A 72 12.79 -32.11 -15.53
CA GLU A 72 12.57 -33.06 -14.45
C GLU A 72 11.90 -32.38 -13.23
N TYR A 73 12.34 -31.17 -12.88
CA TYR A 73 11.72 -30.38 -11.82
C TYR A 73 10.26 -30.04 -12.15
N ILE A 74 9.97 -29.61 -13.39
CA ILE A 74 8.60 -29.27 -13.86
C ILE A 74 7.72 -30.54 -13.85
N GLU A 75 8.23 -31.68 -14.31
CA GLU A 75 7.48 -32.93 -14.37
C GLU A 75 7.10 -33.47 -12.98
N ASN A 76 7.96 -33.28 -11.99
CA ASN A 76 7.78 -33.77 -10.63
C ASN A 76 7.04 -32.80 -9.71
N ASN A 77 6.84 -31.54 -10.13
CA ASN A 77 6.21 -30.53 -9.29
C ASN A 77 4.91 -30.01 -9.86
N THR A 78 3.97 -29.74 -8.94
CA THR A 78 2.73 -29.03 -9.26
C THR A 78 2.95 -27.53 -9.22
N PHE A 79 2.08 -26.78 -9.91
CA PHE A 79 2.05 -25.32 -9.88
C PHE A 79 2.01 -24.79 -8.43
N GLY A 80 1.21 -25.42 -7.55
CA GLY A 80 1.10 -25.03 -6.15
C GLY A 80 2.39 -25.20 -5.37
N ASN A 81 3.10 -26.33 -5.56
CA ASN A 81 4.37 -26.58 -4.90
C ASN A 81 5.44 -25.58 -5.35
N MET A 82 5.55 -25.34 -6.66
CA MET A 82 6.51 -24.38 -7.23
C MET A 82 6.22 -22.96 -6.75
N MET A 83 4.95 -22.55 -6.72
CA MET A 83 4.55 -21.24 -6.24
C MET A 83 4.75 -21.07 -4.73
N LYS A 84 4.51 -22.11 -3.93
CA LYS A 84 4.78 -22.13 -2.48
C LYS A 84 6.28 -21.95 -2.22
N GLU A 85 7.12 -22.71 -2.92
CA GLU A 85 8.57 -22.63 -2.81
C GLU A 85 9.08 -21.21 -3.18
N TRP A 86 8.61 -20.66 -4.30
CA TRP A 86 8.93 -19.28 -4.66
C TRP A 86 8.52 -18.26 -3.61
N LEU A 87 7.34 -18.40 -3.01
CA LEU A 87 6.89 -17.52 -1.95
C LEU A 87 7.79 -17.60 -0.71
N LEU A 88 8.15 -18.80 -0.28
CA LEU A 88 8.93 -19.03 0.94
C LEU A 88 10.40 -18.64 0.76
N ILE A 89 11.02 -18.97 -0.37
CA ILE A 89 12.45 -18.74 -0.61
C ILE A 89 12.73 -17.33 -1.09
N PHE A 90 11.96 -16.84 -2.08
CA PHE A 90 12.26 -15.55 -2.73
C PHE A 90 11.42 -14.40 -2.18
N LYS A 91 10.10 -14.55 -2.10
CA LYS A 91 9.23 -13.44 -1.71
C LYS A 91 9.36 -13.08 -0.24
N LYS A 92 9.50 -14.04 0.64
CA LYS A 92 9.64 -13.84 2.10
C LYS A 92 10.81 -12.91 2.43
N GLN A 93 11.90 -12.94 1.64
CA GLN A 93 13.08 -12.11 1.84
C GLN A 93 12.98 -10.70 1.25
N VAL A 94 12.18 -10.53 0.19
CA VAL A 94 12.17 -9.28 -0.61
C VAL A 94 11.06 -8.32 -0.18
N VAL A 95 9.94 -8.84 0.34
CA VAL A 95 8.81 -8.01 0.72
C VAL A 95 8.68 -7.87 2.25
N SER A 96 7.96 -6.83 2.70
CA SER A 96 7.69 -6.72 4.14
C SER A 96 6.89 -7.92 4.65
N GLY A 97 7.12 -8.34 5.91
CA GLY A 97 6.42 -9.48 6.52
C GLY A 97 4.89 -9.40 6.39
N ARG A 98 4.30 -8.21 6.51
CA ARG A 98 2.86 -8.02 6.31
C ARG A 98 2.43 -8.23 4.85
N THR A 99 3.25 -7.82 3.90
CA THR A 99 2.98 -8.06 2.47
C THR A 99 3.07 -9.55 2.16
N PHE A 100 4.11 -10.23 2.68
CA PHE A 100 4.26 -11.67 2.55
C PHE A 100 3.06 -12.41 3.15
N GLU A 101 2.62 -12.07 4.36
CA GLU A 101 1.45 -12.65 4.99
C GLU A 101 0.20 -12.56 4.10
N HIS A 102 -0.05 -11.40 3.52
CA HIS A 102 -1.18 -11.22 2.60
C HIS A 102 -1.05 -12.02 1.31
N GLN A 103 0.16 -12.07 0.73
CA GLN A 103 0.42 -12.86 -0.48
C GLN A 103 0.29 -14.35 -0.22
N PHE A 104 0.88 -14.84 0.87
CA PHE A 104 0.83 -16.24 1.26
C PHE A 104 -0.60 -16.68 1.61
N ARG A 105 -1.36 -15.86 2.32
CA ARG A 105 -2.78 -16.10 2.59
C ARG A 105 -3.61 -16.16 1.31
N ASN A 106 -3.39 -15.24 0.36
CA ASN A 106 -4.09 -15.27 -0.93
C ASN A 106 -3.74 -16.55 -1.73
N PHE A 107 -2.49 -16.98 -1.67
CA PHE A 107 -2.08 -18.25 -2.26
C PHE A 107 -2.84 -19.43 -1.61
N LYS A 108 -2.77 -19.56 -0.30
CA LYS A 108 -3.37 -20.66 0.46
C LYS A 108 -4.89 -20.75 0.33
N LEU A 109 -5.59 -19.62 0.36
CA LEU A 109 -7.05 -19.59 0.38
C LEU A 109 -7.67 -19.61 -1.02
N HIS A 110 -6.98 -19.07 -2.02
CA HIS A 110 -7.63 -18.82 -3.32
C HIS A 110 -6.93 -19.50 -4.50
N ILE A 111 -5.61 -19.63 -4.48
CA ILE A 111 -4.86 -20.14 -5.62
C ILE A 111 -4.63 -21.65 -5.48
N GLU A 112 -4.02 -22.07 -4.37
CA GLU A 112 -3.64 -23.47 -4.13
C GLU A 112 -4.84 -24.44 -4.22
N PRO A 113 -6.02 -24.15 -3.63
CA PRO A 113 -7.15 -25.09 -3.69
C PRO A 113 -7.71 -25.32 -5.09
N GLN A 114 -7.63 -24.31 -5.96
CA GLN A 114 -8.27 -24.35 -7.29
C GLN A 114 -7.33 -24.85 -8.38
N ILE A 115 -6.09 -24.32 -8.42
CA ILE A 115 -5.14 -24.59 -9.50
C ILE A 115 -3.82 -25.20 -9.01
N GLY A 116 -3.63 -25.35 -7.68
CA GLY A 116 -2.37 -25.82 -7.11
C GLY A 116 -1.95 -27.24 -7.51
N LYS A 117 -2.91 -28.12 -7.82
CA LYS A 117 -2.65 -29.51 -8.23
C LYS A 117 -2.29 -29.67 -9.72
N MET A 118 -2.49 -28.60 -10.51
CA MET A 118 -2.20 -28.61 -11.94
C MET A 118 -0.69 -28.56 -12.18
N LYS A 119 -0.24 -29.02 -13.34
CA LYS A 119 1.10 -28.75 -13.84
C LYS A 119 1.19 -27.30 -14.34
N ILE A 120 2.40 -26.72 -14.35
CA ILE A 120 2.58 -25.31 -14.69
C ILE A 120 2.14 -24.99 -16.15
N ASP A 121 2.32 -25.92 -17.07
CA ASP A 121 1.95 -25.82 -18.48
C ASP A 121 0.42 -25.94 -18.71
N GLU A 122 -0.30 -26.56 -17.79
CA GLU A 122 -1.76 -26.64 -17.78
C GLU A 122 -2.42 -25.32 -17.34
N VAL A 123 -1.70 -24.50 -16.56
CA VAL A 123 -2.21 -23.22 -16.04
C VAL A 123 -2.19 -22.14 -17.14
N ASN A 124 -3.20 -22.16 -18.00
CA ASN A 124 -3.33 -21.23 -19.10
C ASN A 124 -4.26 -20.04 -18.76
N THR A 125 -4.39 -19.10 -19.71
CA THR A 125 -5.22 -17.88 -19.51
C THR A 125 -6.67 -18.20 -19.17
N ILE A 126 -7.24 -19.28 -19.71
CA ILE A 126 -8.65 -19.65 -19.46
C ILE A 126 -8.82 -20.14 -18.02
N VAL A 127 -7.88 -20.94 -17.52
CA VAL A 127 -7.85 -21.42 -16.11
C VAL A 127 -7.79 -20.24 -15.16
N ILE A 128 -6.85 -19.30 -15.39
CA ILE A 128 -6.73 -18.09 -14.55
C ILE A 128 -8.00 -17.24 -14.64
N GLN A 129 -8.59 -17.09 -15.83
CA GLN A 129 -9.82 -16.31 -15.98
C GLN A 129 -11.00 -16.93 -15.21
N LYS A 130 -11.13 -18.26 -15.21
CA LYS A 130 -12.15 -18.96 -14.42
C LYS A 130 -11.97 -18.69 -12.92
N LEU A 131 -10.75 -18.89 -12.37
CA LEU A 131 -10.42 -18.56 -10.99
C LEU A 131 -10.82 -17.11 -10.62
N LEU A 132 -10.50 -16.12 -11.48
CA LEU A 132 -10.83 -14.72 -11.21
C LEU A 132 -12.34 -14.45 -11.25
N ASN A 133 -13.08 -15.13 -12.16
CA ASN A 133 -14.54 -15.02 -12.24
C ASN A 133 -15.22 -15.62 -11.00
N GLU A 134 -14.80 -16.81 -10.57
CA GLU A 134 -15.30 -17.47 -9.36
C GLU A 134 -15.09 -16.62 -8.10
N LEU A 135 -13.93 -15.95 -7.98
CA LEU A 135 -13.70 -15.01 -6.87
C LEU A 135 -14.70 -13.85 -6.89
N LEU A 136 -15.06 -13.34 -8.07
CA LEU A 136 -16.04 -12.27 -8.20
C LEU A 136 -17.47 -12.76 -7.93
N GLU A 137 -17.81 -13.99 -8.30
CA GLU A 137 -19.08 -14.64 -7.98
C GLU A 137 -19.23 -14.89 -6.48
N GLN A 138 -18.12 -15.22 -5.79
CA GLN A 138 -18.05 -15.32 -4.33
C GLN A 138 -17.97 -13.95 -3.62
N GLU A 139 -18.27 -12.87 -4.33
CA GLU A 139 -18.32 -11.48 -3.83
C GLU A 139 -16.99 -10.92 -3.27
N TYR A 140 -15.83 -11.53 -3.61
CA TYR A 140 -14.56 -10.91 -3.28
C TYR A 140 -14.40 -9.57 -4.00
N SER A 141 -13.76 -8.62 -3.30
CA SER A 141 -13.55 -7.28 -3.85
C SER A 141 -12.67 -7.31 -5.10
N LEU A 142 -12.92 -6.38 -6.03
CA LEU A 142 -12.08 -6.18 -7.23
C LEU A 142 -10.59 -6.01 -6.88
N ASP A 143 -10.29 -5.34 -5.76
CA ASP A 143 -8.92 -5.12 -5.29
C ASP A 143 -8.27 -6.45 -4.88
N THR A 144 -8.99 -7.31 -4.15
CA THR A 144 -8.52 -8.65 -3.78
C THR A 144 -8.27 -9.50 -5.03
N THR A 145 -9.22 -9.53 -5.96
CA THR A 145 -9.12 -10.29 -7.22
C THR A 145 -7.93 -9.80 -8.07
N ARG A 146 -7.71 -8.48 -8.15
CA ARG A 146 -6.54 -7.90 -8.84
C ARG A 146 -5.22 -8.27 -8.16
N LYS A 147 -5.17 -8.30 -6.83
CA LYS A 147 -3.97 -8.71 -6.07
C LYS A 147 -3.65 -10.18 -6.29
N ILE A 148 -4.66 -11.05 -6.37
CA ILE A 148 -4.48 -12.48 -6.69
C ILE A 148 -3.94 -12.63 -8.12
N LYS A 149 -4.56 -11.98 -9.10
CA LYS A 149 -4.03 -11.96 -10.48
C LYS A 149 -2.59 -11.48 -10.54
N PHE A 150 -2.28 -10.40 -9.84
CA PHE A 150 -0.93 -9.83 -9.79
C PHE A 150 0.08 -10.80 -9.18
N LEU A 151 -0.30 -11.51 -8.12
CA LEU A 151 0.55 -12.51 -7.48
C LEU A 151 0.88 -13.67 -8.42
N ILE A 152 -0.13 -14.21 -9.14
CA ILE A 152 0.07 -15.25 -10.16
C ILE A 152 0.98 -14.73 -11.27
N SER A 153 0.75 -13.49 -11.73
CA SER A 153 1.59 -12.88 -12.76
C SER A 153 3.05 -12.74 -12.33
N GLN A 154 3.31 -12.35 -11.09
CA GLN A 154 4.67 -12.25 -10.56
C GLN A 154 5.38 -13.61 -10.50
N PHE A 155 4.64 -14.67 -10.16
CA PHE A 155 5.20 -16.03 -10.17
C PHE A 155 5.56 -16.46 -11.58
N PHE A 156 4.70 -16.23 -12.58
CA PHE A 156 5.02 -16.58 -13.96
C PHE A 156 6.18 -15.75 -14.54
N GLU A 157 6.34 -14.47 -14.15
CA GLU A 157 7.56 -13.72 -14.53
C GLU A 157 8.83 -14.40 -13.98
N TYR A 158 8.82 -14.77 -12.69
CA TYR A 158 9.90 -15.52 -12.09
C TYR A 158 10.13 -16.89 -12.80
N ALA A 159 9.06 -17.60 -13.12
CA ALA A 159 9.15 -18.89 -13.80
C ALA A 159 9.77 -18.76 -15.21
N ILE A 160 9.46 -17.69 -15.95
CA ILE A 160 10.06 -17.40 -17.25
C ILE A 160 11.54 -17.07 -17.10
N GLU A 161 11.90 -16.21 -16.13
CA GLU A 161 13.30 -15.84 -15.86
C GLU A 161 14.18 -17.05 -15.51
N ASN A 162 13.58 -18.09 -14.90
CA ASN A 162 14.24 -19.34 -14.52
C ASN A 162 13.99 -20.51 -15.49
N ASN A 163 13.44 -20.27 -16.68
CA ASN A 163 13.13 -21.28 -17.70
C ASN A 163 12.18 -22.40 -17.24
N LEU A 164 11.30 -22.10 -16.28
CA LEU A 164 10.25 -23.00 -15.80
C LEU A 164 8.93 -22.81 -16.56
N ALA A 165 8.77 -21.71 -17.27
CA ALA A 165 7.64 -21.42 -18.14
C ALA A 165 8.08 -20.62 -19.35
N THR A 166 7.32 -20.69 -20.44
CA THR A 166 7.60 -19.97 -21.70
C THR A 166 6.81 -18.67 -21.85
N ASP A 167 5.64 -18.55 -21.21
CA ASP A 167 4.72 -17.40 -21.29
C ASP A 167 4.07 -17.13 -19.92
N ASN A 168 3.56 -15.92 -19.76
CA ASN A 168 2.80 -15.52 -18.60
C ASN A 168 1.31 -15.42 -18.93
N PRO A 169 0.51 -16.46 -18.66
CA PRO A 169 -0.90 -16.50 -19.00
C PRO A 169 -1.75 -15.48 -18.21
N ALA A 170 -1.27 -15.03 -17.04
CA ALA A 170 -1.97 -14.05 -16.22
C ALA A 170 -2.01 -12.65 -16.86
N ARG A 171 -1.07 -12.32 -17.78
CA ARG A 171 -1.06 -11.01 -18.46
C ARG A 171 -2.36 -10.78 -19.25
N LYS A 172 -2.86 -11.81 -19.95
CA LYS A 172 -4.04 -11.73 -20.82
C LYS A 172 -5.35 -11.83 -20.05
N ALA A 173 -5.38 -12.43 -18.86
CA ALA A 173 -6.57 -12.52 -18.03
C ALA A 173 -7.07 -11.13 -17.61
N LYS A 174 -8.38 -10.94 -17.52
CA LYS A 174 -9.01 -9.63 -17.24
C LYS A 174 -9.89 -9.71 -16.01
N VAL A 175 -9.75 -8.73 -15.12
CA VAL A 175 -10.68 -8.50 -14.02
C VAL A 175 -11.63 -7.40 -14.46
N LYS A 176 -12.84 -7.78 -14.91
CA LYS A 176 -13.87 -6.81 -15.31
C LYS A 176 -14.37 -6.06 -14.07
N SER A 177 -14.39 -4.73 -14.13
CA SER A 177 -15.14 -3.93 -13.18
C SER A 177 -16.62 -4.07 -13.53
N SER A 178 -17.43 -4.68 -12.66
CA SER A 178 -18.87 -4.54 -12.78
C SER A 178 -19.25 -3.10 -12.43
N GLU A 179 -20.16 -2.48 -13.17
CA GLU A 179 -20.66 -1.12 -12.89
C GLU A 179 -21.22 -0.97 -11.46
N ARG A 180 -21.69 -2.07 -10.86
CA ARG A 180 -22.19 -2.11 -9.47
C ARG A 180 -21.15 -1.71 -8.40
N LYS A 181 -19.84 -1.78 -8.67
CA LYS A 181 -18.80 -1.59 -7.64
C LYS A 181 -18.12 -0.23 -7.65
N ILE A 182 -18.57 0.71 -8.46
CA ILE A 182 -18.20 2.13 -8.30
C ILE A 182 -18.75 2.65 -6.95
N TYR A 183 -19.94 2.21 -6.55
CA TYR A 183 -20.57 2.56 -5.26
C TYR A 183 -19.91 1.92 -4.03
N ASP A 184 -19.31 0.71 -4.13
CA ASP A 184 -18.67 0.02 -3.00
C ASP A 184 -17.33 0.64 -2.57
N ASN A 185 -16.62 1.32 -3.47
CA ASN A 185 -15.40 2.05 -3.11
C ASN A 185 -15.68 3.32 -2.30
N GLU A 186 -16.88 3.92 -2.44
CA GLU A 186 -17.31 5.07 -1.64
C GLU A 186 -17.53 4.70 -0.17
N ASN A 187 -17.80 3.42 0.15
CA ASN A 187 -18.09 2.96 1.50
C ASN A 187 -16.87 2.52 2.32
N ARG A 188 -15.70 2.33 1.71
CA ARG A 188 -14.57 1.68 2.37
C ARG A 188 -13.87 2.53 3.42
N TYR A 189 -13.95 3.85 3.31
CA TYR A 189 -13.27 4.79 4.21
C TYR A 189 -14.15 6.03 4.44
N LYS A 190 -15.31 5.84 5.06
CA LYS A 190 -16.18 6.98 5.34
C LYS A 190 -15.57 7.86 6.43
N ALA A 191 -15.51 9.16 6.16
CA ALA A 191 -15.39 10.17 7.20
C ALA A 191 -16.61 10.08 8.13
N ILE A 192 -16.47 10.57 9.35
CA ILE A 192 -17.62 10.70 10.25
C ILE A 192 -18.64 11.67 9.61
N PRO A 193 -19.91 11.28 9.47
CA PRO A 193 -20.96 12.18 8.99
C PRO A 193 -21.03 13.48 9.82
N ILE A 194 -21.27 14.60 9.15
CA ILE A 194 -21.24 15.94 9.80
C ILE A 194 -22.15 15.97 11.01
N GLU A 195 -23.34 15.43 10.89
CA GLU A 195 -24.38 15.38 11.93
C GLU A 195 -24.01 14.51 13.15
N VAL A 196 -22.98 13.69 13.03
CA VAL A 196 -22.52 12.78 14.10
C VAL A 196 -21.24 13.28 14.76
N ARG A 197 -20.50 14.20 14.13
CA ARG A 197 -19.17 14.66 14.58
C ARG A 197 -19.22 15.29 15.98
N GLU A 198 -20.18 16.19 16.22
CA GLU A 198 -20.35 16.86 17.51
C GLU A 198 -20.66 15.86 18.61
N LYS A 199 -21.67 15.01 18.39
CA LYS A 199 -22.03 13.96 19.33
C LYS A 199 -20.87 13.02 19.65
N PHE A 200 -20.10 12.61 18.65
CA PHE A 200 -18.93 11.77 18.85
C PHE A 200 -17.87 12.44 19.74
N ILE A 201 -17.60 13.73 19.52
CA ILE A 201 -16.64 14.51 20.32
C ILE A 201 -17.15 14.71 21.75
N GLU A 202 -18.46 14.99 21.93
CA GLU A 202 -19.08 15.13 23.25
C GLU A 202 -19.01 13.82 24.05
N ASP A 203 -19.35 12.70 23.43
CA ASP A 203 -19.29 11.40 24.08
C ASP A 203 -17.85 11.00 24.45
N LEU A 204 -16.84 11.38 23.63
CA LEU A 204 -15.42 11.17 23.95
C LEU A 204 -14.98 11.87 25.24
N ASN A 205 -15.63 12.97 25.65
CA ASN A 205 -15.30 13.67 26.91
C ASN A 205 -15.43 12.78 28.15
N LYS A 206 -16.18 11.69 28.06
CA LYS A 206 -16.39 10.71 29.13
C LYS A 206 -15.33 9.60 29.16
N HIS A 207 -14.34 9.63 28.25
CA HIS A 207 -13.36 8.55 28.13
C HIS A 207 -11.92 9.06 28.07
N ASP A 208 -11.22 8.95 29.18
CA ASP A 208 -9.90 9.56 29.39
C ASP A 208 -8.84 9.16 28.36
N LEU A 209 -8.79 7.90 27.92
CA LEU A 209 -7.82 7.41 26.94
C LEU A 209 -8.24 7.71 25.49
N LEU A 210 -9.53 7.42 25.14
CA LEU A 210 -9.98 7.57 23.75
C LEU A 210 -10.10 9.04 23.35
N LYS A 211 -10.43 9.95 24.27
CA LYS A 211 -10.57 11.38 23.97
C LYS A 211 -9.27 11.92 23.34
N PRO A 212 -8.12 11.98 24.03
CA PRO A 212 -6.91 12.52 23.43
C PRO A 212 -6.43 11.69 22.22
N PHE A 213 -6.59 10.36 22.24
CA PHE A 213 -6.21 9.49 21.14
C PHE A 213 -6.99 9.81 19.86
N CYS A 214 -8.33 9.86 19.93
CA CYS A 214 -9.19 10.14 18.79
C CYS A 214 -9.06 11.60 18.32
N LEU A 215 -8.92 12.56 19.25
CA LEU A 215 -8.69 13.96 18.90
C LEU A 215 -7.36 14.18 18.20
N THR A 216 -6.31 13.44 18.56
CA THR A 216 -5.02 13.47 17.82
C THR A 216 -5.18 13.01 16.38
N MET A 217 -6.01 12.02 16.12
CA MET A 217 -6.31 11.59 14.76
C MET A 217 -7.24 12.55 14.01
N LEU A 218 -8.23 13.10 14.71
CA LEU A 218 -9.28 13.95 14.14
C LEU A 218 -8.79 15.38 13.85
N PHE A 219 -7.86 15.90 14.64
CA PHE A 219 -7.34 17.28 14.50
C PHE A 219 -5.85 17.36 14.14
N GLY A 220 -5.12 16.28 14.27
CA GLY A 220 -3.73 16.17 13.79
C GLY A 220 -3.58 15.39 12.50
N GLY A 221 -4.63 14.66 12.09
CA GLY A 221 -4.63 13.90 10.84
C GLY A 221 -3.63 12.72 10.81
N LEU A 222 -3.18 12.23 11.96
CA LEU A 222 -2.19 11.17 12.07
C LEU A 222 -2.78 9.80 11.70
N ARG A 223 -1.89 8.91 11.21
CA ARG A 223 -2.24 7.48 11.11
C ARG A 223 -2.23 6.84 12.50
N VAL A 224 -3.05 5.83 12.72
CA VAL A 224 -3.12 5.15 14.04
C VAL A 224 -1.76 4.65 14.52
N GLY A 225 -0.91 4.13 13.62
CA GLY A 225 0.45 3.71 13.98
C GLY A 225 1.37 4.87 14.38
N GLU A 226 1.19 6.05 13.78
CA GLU A 226 1.89 7.28 14.16
C GLU A 226 1.44 7.72 15.55
N VAL A 227 0.13 7.73 15.84
CA VAL A 227 -0.40 8.09 17.18
C VAL A 227 0.12 7.14 18.26
N LEU A 228 0.17 5.84 17.98
CA LEU A 228 0.70 4.84 18.93
C LEU A 228 2.20 5.00 19.21
N ALA A 229 2.94 5.62 18.26
CA ALA A 229 4.38 5.85 18.39
C ALA A 229 4.73 7.20 19.03
N LEU A 230 3.75 8.08 19.27
CA LEU A 230 4.00 9.40 19.84
C LEU A 230 4.56 9.31 21.25
N ARG A 231 5.57 10.13 21.51
CA ARG A 231 6.19 10.31 22.82
C ARG A 231 5.95 11.72 23.35
N TRP A 232 6.13 11.95 24.65
CA TRP A 232 5.96 13.27 25.22
C TRP A 232 6.96 14.30 24.65
N GLU A 233 8.15 13.89 24.28
CA GLU A 233 9.16 14.73 23.60
C GLU A 233 8.72 15.24 22.22
N ASN A 234 7.76 14.57 21.57
CA ASN A 234 7.26 14.97 20.26
C ASN A 234 6.27 16.14 20.33
N VAL A 235 5.78 16.52 21.53
CA VAL A 235 4.76 17.58 21.69
C VAL A 235 5.40 18.86 22.21
N ASP A 236 5.35 19.91 21.42
CA ASP A 236 5.69 21.27 21.87
C ASP A 236 4.41 21.99 22.31
N PHE A 237 4.15 22.00 23.61
CA PHE A 237 2.98 22.67 24.19
C PHE A 237 3.04 24.20 24.06
N LYS A 238 4.26 24.78 24.00
CA LYS A 238 4.45 26.23 23.89
C LYS A 238 4.11 26.72 22.48
N ASN A 239 4.63 26.03 21.46
CA ASN A 239 4.39 26.38 20.06
C ASN A 239 3.13 25.67 19.50
N LYS A 240 2.49 24.79 20.30
CA LYS A 240 1.32 23.99 19.91
C LYS A 240 1.56 23.18 18.64
N THR A 241 2.69 22.48 18.59
CA THR A 241 3.06 21.62 17.47
C THR A 241 3.37 20.20 17.91
N LEU A 242 3.31 19.28 16.97
CA LEU A 242 3.57 17.86 17.15
C LEU A 242 4.49 17.36 16.04
N ASN A 243 5.62 16.77 16.40
CA ASN A 243 6.55 16.12 15.48
C ASN A 243 6.17 14.66 15.26
N VAL A 244 5.96 14.27 14.00
CA VAL A 244 5.65 12.90 13.60
C VAL A 244 6.87 12.30 12.91
N GLU A 245 7.53 11.34 13.56
CA GLU A 245 8.78 10.74 13.10
C GLU A 245 8.68 9.22 13.00
N PHE A 246 7.95 8.60 13.93
CA PHE A 246 7.87 7.15 14.08
C PHE A 246 6.47 6.61 13.82
N GLY A 247 6.41 5.30 13.60
CA GLY A 247 5.15 4.57 13.50
C GLY A 247 5.25 3.18 14.13
N VAL A 248 4.21 2.79 14.84
CA VAL A 248 4.05 1.43 15.36
C VAL A 248 3.42 0.56 14.30
N THR A 249 4.01 -0.59 14.05
CA THR A 249 3.45 -1.64 13.19
C THR A 249 3.61 -3.00 13.83
N GLN A 250 2.70 -3.92 13.52
CA GLN A 250 2.86 -5.33 13.90
C GLN A 250 3.48 -6.08 12.73
N VAL A 251 4.61 -6.74 12.99
CA VAL A 251 5.34 -7.55 12.02
C VAL A 251 5.11 -9.02 12.37
N PRO A 252 4.53 -9.82 11.47
CA PRO A 252 4.38 -11.24 11.69
C PRO A 252 5.73 -11.96 11.58
N LYS A 253 5.97 -12.92 12.49
CA LYS A 253 6.99 -13.96 12.34
C LYS A 253 6.36 -15.20 11.72
N PHE A 254 7.15 -15.95 10.97
CA PHE A 254 6.68 -17.10 10.22
C PHE A 254 7.55 -18.32 10.55
N ASP A 255 6.90 -19.48 10.60
CA ASP A 255 7.60 -20.78 10.57
C ASP A 255 8.19 -21.07 9.16
N GLU A 256 8.77 -22.26 9.01
CA GLU A 256 9.31 -22.73 7.73
C GLU A 256 8.21 -22.97 6.68
N GLU A 257 7.00 -23.27 7.12
CA GLU A 257 5.85 -23.51 6.26
C GLU A 257 5.13 -22.23 5.83
N GLY A 258 5.51 -21.06 6.38
CA GLY A 258 4.94 -19.75 6.07
C GLY A 258 3.73 -19.37 6.93
N ASN A 259 3.41 -20.13 7.98
CA ASN A 259 2.34 -19.77 8.90
C ASN A 259 2.83 -18.72 9.92
N VAL A 260 1.94 -17.83 10.32
CA VAL A 260 2.25 -16.82 11.33
C VAL A 260 2.32 -17.48 12.72
N THR A 261 3.49 -17.44 13.35
CA THR A 261 3.71 -17.96 14.70
C THR A 261 3.53 -16.91 15.78
N GLU A 262 3.97 -15.67 15.48
CA GLU A 262 3.96 -14.56 16.44
C GLU A 262 3.78 -13.23 15.71
N ARG A 263 3.30 -12.20 16.43
CA ARG A 263 3.28 -10.82 15.94
C ARG A 263 4.08 -9.94 16.90
N ILE A 264 5.16 -9.36 16.39
CA ILE A 264 5.99 -8.44 17.17
C ILE A 264 5.54 -7.01 16.87
N THR A 265 5.36 -6.22 17.92
CA THR A 265 5.16 -4.79 17.80
C THR A 265 6.51 -4.11 17.57
N VAL A 266 6.66 -3.42 16.45
CA VAL A 266 7.90 -2.72 16.08
C VAL A 266 7.61 -1.24 15.95
N VAL A 267 8.42 -0.43 16.59
CA VAL A 267 8.50 1.01 16.37
C VAL A 267 9.59 1.23 15.33
N SER A 268 9.27 1.87 14.25
CA SER A 268 10.21 2.16 13.18
C SER A 268 9.99 3.57 12.64
N ASP A 269 11.01 4.10 12.00
CA ASP A 269 10.88 5.35 11.24
C ASP A 269 9.71 5.26 10.28
N THR A 270 9.07 6.38 10.03
CA THR A 270 7.99 6.43 9.03
C THR A 270 8.54 6.03 7.66
N LYS A 271 7.80 5.20 6.92
CA LYS A 271 8.22 4.53 5.68
C LYS A 271 8.75 5.44 4.56
N THR A 272 8.54 6.74 4.66
CA THR A 272 8.97 7.71 3.64
C THR A 272 9.37 9.03 4.29
N ALA A 273 10.35 9.72 3.71
CA ALA A 273 10.78 11.06 4.14
C ALA A 273 9.61 12.07 4.23
N CYS A 274 8.60 11.93 3.35
CA CYS A 274 7.40 12.79 3.39
C CYS A 274 6.48 12.52 4.61
N SER A 275 6.73 11.45 5.37
CA SER A 275 5.93 11.13 6.57
C SER A 275 6.45 11.83 7.81
N VAL A 276 7.72 12.22 7.83
CA VAL A 276 8.30 13.09 8.88
C VAL A 276 7.76 14.49 8.66
N ARG A 277 7.05 15.00 9.66
CA ARG A 277 6.39 16.31 9.55
C ARG A 277 6.05 16.90 10.90
N GLU A 278 5.99 18.22 10.96
CA GLU A 278 5.42 18.96 12.07
C GLU A 278 3.95 19.26 11.78
N VAL A 279 3.09 19.08 12.78
CA VAL A 279 1.64 19.29 12.67
C VAL A 279 1.20 20.30 13.70
N PRO A 280 0.55 21.42 13.34
CA PRO A 280 -0.02 22.36 14.30
C PRO A 280 -1.21 21.74 15.01
N LEU A 281 -1.35 22.01 16.29
CA LEU A 281 -2.39 21.47 17.17
C LEU A 281 -3.37 22.57 17.61
N PRO A 282 -4.67 22.37 17.45
CA PRO A 282 -5.66 23.29 17.98
C PRO A 282 -5.78 23.19 19.51
N ASP A 283 -6.27 24.27 20.15
CA ASP A 283 -6.35 24.38 21.60
C ASP A 283 -7.13 23.23 22.27
N ILE A 284 -8.18 22.76 21.63
CA ILE A 284 -8.97 21.61 22.11
C ILE A 284 -8.12 20.35 22.26
N LEU A 285 -7.16 20.11 21.34
CA LEU A 285 -6.26 18.97 21.41
C LEU A 285 -5.17 19.18 22.43
N ILE A 286 -4.57 20.37 22.49
CA ILE A 286 -3.58 20.73 23.50
C ILE A 286 -4.14 20.48 24.89
N LYS A 287 -5.33 21.01 25.21
CA LYS A 287 -6.01 20.81 26.49
C LYS A 287 -6.26 19.32 26.79
N ALA A 288 -6.71 18.56 25.79
CA ALA A 288 -6.95 17.13 25.99
C ALA A 288 -5.66 16.35 26.28
N LEU A 289 -4.52 16.74 25.68
CA LEU A 289 -3.20 16.15 25.95
C LEU A 289 -2.68 16.56 27.34
N GLU A 290 -2.85 17.82 27.75
CA GLU A 290 -2.47 18.28 29.10
C GLU A 290 -3.27 17.55 30.20
N ASP A 291 -4.58 17.40 30.03
CA ASP A 291 -5.42 16.67 30.99
C ASP A 291 -5.02 15.18 31.04
N TYR A 292 -4.71 14.59 29.89
CA TYR A 292 -4.23 13.20 29.82
C TYR A 292 -2.85 13.04 30.46
N LYS A 293 -1.96 14.03 30.33
CA LYS A 293 -0.65 14.06 30.98
C LYS A 293 -0.79 14.03 32.52
N LYS A 294 -1.72 14.82 33.09
CA LYS A 294 -2.02 14.78 34.52
C LYS A 294 -2.51 13.40 34.97
N ARG A 295 -3.37 12.76 34.17
CA ARG A 295 -3.88 11.42 34.47
C ARG A 295 -2.73 10.37 34.39
N GLN A 296 -1.87 10.45 33.40
CA GLN A 296 -0.71 9.53 33.31
C GLN A 296 0.23 9.69 34.50
N TRP A 297 0.40 10.91 35.01
CA TRP A 297 1.18 11.12 36.21
C TRP A 297 0.60 10.36 37.43
N ILE A 298 -0.73 10.38 37.62
CA ILE A 298 -1.42 9.61 38.66
C ILE A 298 -1.18 8.10 38.46
N ILE A 299 -1.46 7.59 37.25
CA ILE A 299 -1.25 6.17 36.93
C ILE A 299 0.20 5.75 37.13
N GLY A 300 1.15 6.59 36.75
CA GLY A 300 2.59 6.34 36.94
C GLY A 300 2.95 6.23 38.41
N LYS A 301 2.41 7.08 39.25
CA LYS A 301 2.60 7.02 40.73
C LYS A 301 2.04 5.72 41.31
N GLU A 302 0.85 5.31 40.89
CA GLU A 302 0.22 4.06 41.35
C GLU A 302 1.01 2.82 40.93
N ASN A 303 1.71 2.86 39.79
CA ASN A 303 2.45 1.72 39.22
C ASN A 303 3.98 1.84 39.45
N ASN A 304 4.49 2.87 40.14
CA ASN A 304 5.90 3.15 40.31
C ASN A 304 6.70 3.27 39.01
N ILE A 305 6.13 3.88 38.00
CA ILE A 305 6.70 4.09 36.65
C ILE A 305 6.58 5.56 36.30
N ASP A 306 7.65 6.16 35.76
CA ASP A 306 7.60 7.53 35.21
C ASP A 306 7.00 7.48 33.79
N LEU A 307 5.67 7.53 33.71
CA LEU A 307 4.95 7.57 32.43
C LEU A 307 5.06 8.92 31.70
N LEU A 308 5.74 9.92 32.29
CA LEU A 308 5.94 11.23 31.69
C LEU A 308 7.37 11.45 31.19
N ALA A 309 8.25 10.46 31.34
CA ALA A 309 9.59 10.54 30.78
C ALA A 309 9.53 10.81 29.26
N PRO A 310 10.41 11.66 28.71
CA PRO A 310 10.34 12.12 27.32
C PRO A 310 10.22 11.00 26.29
N GLU A 311 10.91 9.89 26.52
CA GLU A 311 10.97 8.70 25.65
C GLU A 311 9.76 7.79 25.77
N ILE A 312 8.90 7.98 26.78
CA ILE A 312 7.71 7.13 26.98
C ILE A 312 6.59 7.53 26.02
N PHE A 313 5.90 6.53 25.51
CA PHE A 313 4.77 6.75 24.60
C PHE A 313 3.62 7.46 25.31
N ILE A 314 3.05 8.47 24.64
CA ILE A 314 1.87 9.21 25.16
C ILE A 314 0.75 8.23 25.51
N PHE A 315 0.47 7.27 24.65
CA PHE A 315 -0.60 6.30 24.82
C PHE A 315 -0.06 4.93 25.26
N ALA A 316 0.86 4.91 26.23
CA ALA A 316 1.43 3.69 26.80
C ALA A 316 0.38 2.86 27.57
N ASN A 317 0.67 1.57 27.76
CA ASN A 317 0.05 0.77 28.81
C ASN A 317 0.52 1.25 30.20
N ASN A 318 -0.10 0.75 31.26
CA ASN A 318 0.26 1.14 32.63
C ASN A 318 1.68 0.70 33.03
N ASP A 319 2.27 -0.24 32.31
CA ASP A 319 3.66 -0.71 32.44
C ASP A 319 4.66 0.06 31.56
N GLY A 320 4.22 1.13 30.87
CA GLY A 320 5.04 1.90 29.94
C GLY A 320 5.20 1.30 28.55
N SER A 321 4.74 0.07 28.32
CA SER A 321 4.83 -0.58 27.02
C SER A 321 3.89 0.04 25.98
N VAL A 322 4.25 -0.11 24.69
CA VAL A 322 3.44 0.40 23.58
C VAL A 322 2.11 -0.37 23.45
N ARG A 323 1.01 0.34 23.27
CA ARG A 323 -0.30 -0.27 23.03
C ARG A 323 -0.39 -0.89 21.65
N SER A 324 -1.11 -2.01 21.57
CA SER A 324 -1.39 -2.64 20.28
C SER A 324 -2.56 -1.97 19.55
N TYR A 325 -2.51 -2.00 18.21
CA TYR A 325 -3.64 -1.56 17.37
C TYR A 325 -4.94 -2.30 17.69
N SER A 326 -4.87 -3.62 17.86
CA SER A 326 -6.04 -4.47 18.15
C SER A 326 -6.67 -4.11 19.50
N GLY A 327 -5.85 -3.83 20.52
CA GLY A 327 -6.33 -3.40 21.83
C GLY A 327 -7.09 -2.07 21.74
N MET A 328 -6.50 -1.07 21.07
CA MET A 328 -7.16 0.23 20.88
C MET A 328 -8.42 0.12 20.05
N LYS A 329 -8.42 -0.71 19.00
CA LYS A 329 -9.61 -0.98 18.17
C LYS A 329 -10.74 -1.56 19.00
N SER A 330 -10.48 -2.55 19.84
CA SER A 330 -11.49 -3.15 20.72
C SER A 330 -12.07 -2.14 21.75
N ILE A 331 -11.25 -1.21 22.23
CA ILE A 331 -11.70 -0.14 23.12
C ILE A 331 -12.64 0.81 22.37
N LEU A 332 -12.28 1.23 21.16
CA LEU A 332 -13.11 2.08 20.31
C LEU A 332 -14.45 1.40 19.97
N GLU A 333 -14.43 0.13 19.55
CA GLU A 333 -15.64 -0.63 19.21
C GLU A 333 -16.62 -0.73 20.39
N ARG A 334 -16.11 -1.01 21.60
CA ARG A 334 -16.93 -1.01 22.82
C ARG A 334 -17.52 0.36 23.13
N PHE A 335 -16.71 1.42 23.00
CA PHE A 335 -17.16 2.79 23.17
C PHE A 335 -18.27 3.15 22.19
N LEU A 336 -18.09 2.89 20.89
CA LEU A 336 -19.09 3.17 19.86
C LEU A 336 -20.40 2.44 20.12
N LYS A 337 -20.33 1.17 20.51
CA LYS A 337 -21.51 0.38 20.87
C LYS A 337 -22.23 0.94 22.09
N ALA A 338 -21.50 1.32 23.12
CA ALA A 338 -22.08 1.89 24.36
C ALA A 338 -22.82 3.22 24.12
N HIS A 339 -22.45 3.98 23.09
CA HIS A 339 -23.04 5.28 22.75
C HIS A 339 -23.96 5.25 21.51
N GLY A 340 -24.26 4.05 20.95
CA GLY A 340 -25.12 3.88 19.77
C GLY A 340 -24.52 4.49 18.48
N LEU A 341 -23.19 4.53 18.40
CA LEU A 341 -22.44 5.09 17.27
C LEU A 341 -21.88 4.02 16.33
N ASP A 342 -22.01 2.75 16.66
CA ASP A 342 -21.50 1.59 15.90
C ASP A 342 -22.13 1.49 14.49
N LYS A 343 -23.37 1.90 14.33
CA LYS A 343 -24.09 1.93 13.03
C LYS A 343 -23.46 2.87 11.99
N TYR A 344 -22.65 3.84 12.40
CA TYR A 344 -22.03 4.81 11.50
C TYR A 344 -20.69 4.35 10.94
N GLY A 345 -20.20 3.15 11.31
CA GLY A 345 -18.96 2.58 10.79
C GLY A 345 -17.70 3.39 11.15
N ILE A 346 -17.73 4.12 12.27
CA ILE A 346 -16.59 4.92 12.75
C ILE A 346 -15.41 4.01 13.07
N HIS A 347 -14.24 4.34 12.54
CA HIS A 347 -13.01 3.60 12.76
C HIS A 347 -11.80 4.56 12.69
N PHE A 348 -10.67 4.16 13.21
CA PHE A 348 -9.49 5.05 13.30
C PHE A 348 -9.09 5.71 11.97
N HIS A 349 -9.06 4.95 10.88
CA HIS A 349 -8.70 5.55 9.59
C HIS A 349 -9.75 6.56 9.11
N GLY A 350 -11.03 6.36 9.47
CA GLY A 350 -12.13 7.31 9.23
C GLY A 350 -11.93 8.65 9.93
N LEU A 351 -11.32 8.67 11.14
CA LEU A 351 -11.00 9.93 11.83
C LEU A 351 -10.03 10.79 11.03
N ARG A 352 -8.99 10.18 10.48
CA ARG A 352 -8.03 10.88 9.60
C ARG A 352 -8.68 11.34 8.29
N HIS A 353 -9.62 10.57 7.74
CA HIS A 353 -10.41 11.01 6.58
C HIS A 353 -11.30 12.20 6.93
N THR A 354 -11.89 12.19 8.13
CA THR A 354 -12.67 13.32 8.63
C THR A 354 -11.83 14.58 8.73
N TYR A 355 -10.59 14.50 9.24
CA TYR A 355 -9.65 15.62 9.24
C TYR A 355 -9.41 16.17 7.83
N SER A 356 -9.12 15.30 6.88
CA SER A 356 -8.94 15.70 5.47
C SER A 356 -10.18 16.40 4.92
N ASN A 357 -11.38 15.84 5.17
CA ASN A 357 -12.64 16.43 4.71
C ASN A 357 -12.89 17.79 5.36
N MET A 358 -12.65 17.94 6.68
CA MET A 358 -12.81 19.22 7.36
C MET A 358 -11.90 20.32 6.77
N LEU A 359 -10.67 19.99 6.39
CA LEU A 359 -9.78 20.93 5.72
C LEU A 359 -10.30 21.32 4.32
N PHE A 360 -10.77 20.34 3.54
CA PHE A 360 -11.40 20.62 2.25
C PHE A 360 -12.70 21.44 2.40
N GLU A 361 -13.52 21.12 3.40
CA GLU A 361 -14.75 21.86 3.72
C GLU A 361 -14.48 23.34 4.01
N ASN A 362 -13.29 23.64 4.55
CA ASN A 362 -12.83 25.00 4.80
C ASN A 362 -11.98 25.60 3.65
N ASN A 363 -12.00 25.00 2.46
CA ASN A 363 -11.29 25.44 1.26
C ASN A 363 -9.76 25.51 1.41
N GLU A 364 -9.18 24.64 2.27
CA GLU A 364 -7.74 24.60 2.43
C GLU A 364 -7.05 24.05 1.16
N ASN A 365 -5.86 24.57 0.86
CA ASN A 365 -5.10 24.19 -0.31
C ASN A 365 -4.75 22.69 -0.30
N PRO A 366 -5.04 21.91 -1.35
CA PRO A 366 -4.73 20.48 -1.41
C PRO A 366 -3.26 20.13 -1.16
N LYS A 367 -2.31 21.04 -1.47
CA LYS A 367 -0.89 20.85 -1.16
C LYS A 367 -0.62 20.97 0.35
N VAL A 368 -1.30 21.89 1.03
CA VAL A 368 -1.22 22.02 2.50
C VAL A 368 -1.80 20.77 3.15
N ILE A 369 -2.98 20.32 2.69
CA ILE A 369 -3.60 19.08 3.18
C ILE A 369 -2.67 17.87 2.95
N GLN A 370 -2.03 17.78 1.78
CA GLN A 370 -1.03 16.74 1.48
C GLN A 370 0.12 16.75 2.48
N ALA A 371 0.69 17.92 2.76
CA ALA A 371 1.81 18.09 3.67
C ALA A 371 1.42 17.69 5.11
N LEU A 372 0.29 18.19 5.61
CA LEU A 372 -0.24 17.88 6.94
C LEU A 372 -0.52 16.37 7.11
N LEU A 373 -1.04 15.72 6.08
CA LEU A 373 -1.29 14.28 6.07
C LEU A 373 -0.02 13.45 5.85
N GLY A 374 1.06 14.00 5.32
CA GLY A 374 2.24 13.24 4.93
C GLY A 374 1.93 12.24 3.80
N HIS A 375 1.20 12.66 2.76
CA HIS A 375 0.92 11.86 1.58
C HIS A 375 2.03 12.04 0.53
N LYS A 376 2.57 10.94 -0.01
CA LYS A 376 3.60 10.98 -1.07
C LYS A 376 3.10 11.68 -2.35
N SER A 377 1.79 11.67 -2.62
CA SER A 377 1.19 12.22 -3.84
C SER A 377 -0.09 12.98 -3.54
N VAL A 378 -0.25 14.16 -4.16
CA VAL A 378 -1.51 14.94 -4.12
C VAL A 378 -2.69 14.12 -4.64
N LYS A 379 -2.45 13.25 -5.63
CA LYS A 379 -3.50 12.34 -6.14
C LYS A 379 -4.12 11.51 -5.03
N THR A 380 -3.34 11.03 -4.06
CA THR A 380 -3.86 10.29 -2.90
C THR A 380 -4.78 11.16 -2.05
N THR A 381 -4.44 12.42 -1.86
CA THR A 381 -5.25 13.39 -1.10
C THR A 381 -6.57 13.68 -1.83
N ILE A 382 -6.52 13.94 -3.14
CA ILE A 382 -7.70 14.23 -3.96
C ILE A 382 -8.61 13.01 -4.12
N THR A 383 -8.07 11.81 -4.33
CA THR A 383 -8.88 10.57 -4.48
C THR A 383 -9.56 10.16 -3.18
N THR A 384 -9.05 10.60 -2.04
CA THR A 384 -9.70 10.40 -0.73
C THR A 384 -10.95 11.28 -0.59
N TYR A 385 -11.02 12.38 -1.36
CA TYR A 385 -12.12 13.35 -1.38
C TYR A 385 -13.05 13.13 -2.58
N ASN A 386 -13.54 11.92 -2.79
CA ASN A 386 -14.33 11.58 -3.98
C ASN A 386 -15.83 11.95 -3.90
N SER A 387 -16.32 12.49 -2.80
CA SER A 387 -17.69 12.98 -2.67
C SER A 387 -17.72 14.51 -2.67
N ILE A 388 -17.69 15.11 -3.85
CA ILE A 388 -17.99 16.55 -3.99
C ILE A 388 -19.49 16.71 -3.76
N ASP A 389 -19.89 17.21 -2.60
CA ASP A 389 -21.26 17.61 -2.33
C ASP A 389 -21.64 18.76 -3.29
N LYS A 390 -22.84 18.71 -3.84
CA LYS A 390 -23.36 19.76 -4.75
C LYS A 390 -23.38 21.16 -4.10
N SER A 391 -23.33 21.25 -2.78
CA SER A 391 -23.16 22.49 -2.05
C SER A 391 -21.87 23.25 -2.40
N TYR A 392 -20.80 22.54 -2.81
CA TYR A 392 -19.55 23.16 -3.23
C TYR A 392 -19.66 23.90 -4.57
N PHE A 393 -20.48 23.38 -5.50
CA PHE A 393 -20.73 24.09 -6.76
C PHE A 393 -21.41 25.43 -6.51
N LYS A 394 -22.36 25.46 -5.57
CA LYS A 394 -23.03 26.70 -5.17
C LYS A 394 -22.05 27.69 -4.51
N ARG A 395 -21.20 27.20 -3.59
CA ARG A 395 -20.15 28.03 -2.95
C ARG A 395 -19.17 28.62 -3.97
N ALA A 396 -18.74 27.84 -4.96
CA ALA A 396 -17.85 28.34 -6.03
C ALA A 396 -18.53 29.46 -6.83
N THR A 397 -19.83 29.31 -7.12
CA THR A 397 -20.61 30.36 -7.80
C THR A 397 -20.77 31.61 -6.92
N ASP A 398 -21.02 31.41 -5.62
CA ASP A 398 -21.17 32.51 -4.65
C ASP A 398 -19.88 33.30 -4.43
N LEU A 399 -18.70 32.69 -4.60
CA LEU A 399 -17.41 33.38 -4.60
C LEU A 399 -17.31 34.36 -5.77
N PHE A 400 -17.66 33.91 -6.99
CA PHE A 400 -17.69 34.82 -8.17
C PHE A 400 -18.71 35.93 -8.02
N ASN A 401 -19.90 35.64 -7.42
CA ASN A 401 -20.92 36.66 -7.16
C ASN A 401 -20.47 37.67 -6.09
N LYS A 402 -19.55 37.31 -5.18
CA LYS A 402 -18.96 38.25 -4.23
C LYS A 402 -17.82 39.07 -4.82
N GLU A 403 -17.00 38.50 -5.69
CA GLU A 403 -15.87 39.19 -6.34
C GLU A 403 -16.29 40.06 -7.51
N PHE A 404 -17.33 39.65 -8.24
CA PHE A 404 -17.87 40.34 -9.41
C PHE A 404 -19.32 40.76 -9.15
N VAL A 405 -19.50 41.76 -8.28
CA VAL A 405 -20.81 42.38 -8.13
C VAL A 405 -21.14 43.11 -9.45
N VAL A 406 -22.08 42.56 -10.21
CA VAL A 406 -22.66 43.27 -11.33
C VAL A 406 -23.56 44.35 -10.71
N ASP A 407 -23.07 45.59 -10.73
CA ASP A 407 -23.87 46.76 -10.36
C ASP A 407 -25.02 46.93 -11.38
N ASP A 408 -26.19 46.42 -11.05
CA ASP A 408 -27.44 46.61 -11.83
C ASP A 408 -27.97 48.06 -11.79
N LYS A 409 -27.13 49.05 -11.48
CA LYS A 409 -27.48 50.46 -11.42
C LYS A 409 -27.20 51.25 -12.67
N GLN A 410 -27.16 50.65 -13.85
CA GLN A 410 -27.23 51.35 -15.14
C GLN A 410 -28.33 50.78 -16.04
N GLN A 411 -29.54 50.68 -15.53
CA GLN A 411 -30.71 50.75 -16.40
C GLN A 411 -31.20 52.19 -16.47
N ASN A 412 -30.93 52.80 -17.61
CA ASN A 412 -31.24 54.12 -18.05
C ASN A 412 -32.75 54.44 -17.93
N PRO A 413 -33.18 55.50 -17.21
CA PRO A 413 -34.59 55.88 -17.18
C PRO A 413 -34.88 56.88 -18.33
N ASN A 414 -34.78 56.45 -19.59
CA ASN A 414 -35.33 57.24 -20.71
C ASN A 414 -35.36 56.39 -22.00
N SER A 415 -36.39 55.62 -22.20
CA SER A 415 -36.90 55.31 -23.54
C SER A 415 -38.40 55.53 -23.52
N LYS A 416 -38.78 56.72 -23.94
CA LYS A 416 -40.15 57.04 -24.30
C LYS A 416 -40.61 56.10 -25.42
N GLU A 417 -41.82 55.65 -25.24
CA GLU A 417 -42.68 55.11 -26.29
C GLU A 417 -42.55 55.97 -27.58
N GLN A 418 -42.24 55.30 -28.67
CA GLN A 418 -42.66 55.78 -29.99
C GLN A 418 -43.35 54.58 -30.67
N ASP A 419 -44.66 54.75 -30.77
CA ASP A 419 -45.54 54.06 -31.70
C ASP A 419 -44.97 54.01 -33.12
N PHE A 420 -45.01 52.85 -33.72
CA PHE A 420 -45.09 52.71 -35.19
C PHE A 420 -46.16 51.66 -35.53
N ILE A 421 -47.10 52.17 -36.30
CA ILE A 421 -48.23 51.56 -37.01
C ILE A 421 -47.86 50.29 -37.74
#